data_fbc5bd95bc503c5fe6a63c8709d86b4a
#
_entry.id   fbc5bd95bc503c5fe6a63c8709d86b4a
#
_cell.length_a   1.000
_cell.length_b   1.000
_cell.length_c   1.000
_cell.angle_alpha   90.00
_cell.angle_beta   90.00
_cell.angle_gamma   90.00
#
_symmetry.space_group_name_H-M   'P 1'
#
loop_
_entity.id
_entity.type
_entity.pdbx_description
1 polymer ?
#
loop_
_entity_poly.entity_id
_entity_poly.type
_entity_poly.pdbx_seq_one_letter_code
_entity_poly.pdbx_strand_id
1 'polypeptide(L)'
;MDEVAYDFEVLGPSEKDPETNDVLLVATRSENVEQRQAAVSAAGLTPKIVDVEAFALENACKLMQHQMPDGGIDRTMAVVDFGASSTTFSVLRNMKVIYTRDFTFGGQQLTEEIMRTYGLSMEEAGRAKKEGGLPGNFQAEVLDPFIDDMTQQVSRSLQFYLASGSGREQPEKILVCGGCANISGVADVIASRVGISAERGDPLGTMKLSSRAKAQAVARDATALLTACGLALRSFD
;
A
#
# COMPACT_ATOMS: atom_id res chain seq x y z
N MET A 1 -12.61 26.80 12.06
CA MET A 1 -12.24 25.50 12.67
C MET A 1 -13.12 24.36 12.18
N ASP A 2 -14.18 24.64 11.46
CA ASP A 2 -15.16 23.64 11.02
C ASP A 2 -14.74 22.82 9.77
N GLU A 3 -13.52 23.06 9.26
CA GLU A 3 -13.01 22.38 8.05
C GLU A 3 -12.05 21.23 8.34
N VAL A 4 -11.75 20.96 9.63
CA VAL A 4 -10.78 19.94 10.04
C VAL A 4 -11.43 18.96 11.02
N ALA A 5 -11.46 17.68 10.62
CA ALA A 5 -11.74 16.57 11.51
C ALA A 5 -10.42 16.11 12.14
N TYR A 6 -10.40 15.92 13.46
CA TYR A 6 -9.22 15.46 14.18
C TYR A 6 -9.59 14.51 15.32
N ASP A 7 -8.66 13.67 15.68
CA ASP A 7 -8.71 12.81 16.87
C ASP A 7 -7.30 12.63 17.42
N PHE A 8 -7.17 12.26 18.67
CA PHE A 8 -5.87 12.08 19.30
C PHE A 8 -5.85 10.95 20.34
N GLU A 9 -4.68 10.37 20.53
CA GLU A 9 -4.40 9.36 21.54
C GLU A 9 -3.19 9.80 22.38
N VAL A 10 -3.30 9.69 23.71
CA VAL A 10 -2.19 9.96 24.62
C VAL A 10 -1.33 8.70 24.74
N LEU A 11 -0.09 8.77 24.27
CA LEU A 11 0.83 7.63 24.21
C LEU A 11 1.53 7.35 25.56
N GLY A 12 1.53 8.34 26.46
CA GLY A 12 2.18 8.25 27.77
C GLY A 12 3.26 9.31 27.99
N PRO A 13 4.01 9.24 29.10
CA PRO A 13 5.05 10.21 29.42
C PRO A 13 6.12 10.30 28.34
N SER A 14 6.52 11.51 27.97
CA SER A 14 7.54 11.74 26.98
C SER A 14 8.93 11.34 27.51
N GLU A 15 9.73 10.66 26.69
CA GLU A 15 11.13 10.36 27.02
C GLU A 15 11.99 11.61 27.16
N LYS A 16 11.58 12.73 26.54
CA LYS A 16 12.32 14.00 26.58
C LYS A 16 12.01 14.84 27.80
N ASP A 17 10.79 14.74 28.28
CA ASP A 17 10.31 15.50 29.44
C ASP A 17 9.22 14.72 30.17
N PRO A 18 9.52 14.04 31.29
CA PRO A 18 8.57 13.22 32.02
C PRO A 18 7.35 13.97 32.58
N GLU A 19 7.38 15.30 32.63
CA GLU A 19 6.23 16.11 33.04
C GLU A 19 5.22 16.33 31.89
N THR A 20 5.56 15.90 30.67
CA THR A 20 4.71 15.98 29.47
C THR A 20 4.37 14.61 28.94
N ASN A 21 3.27 14.52 28.18
CA ASN A 21 2.89 13.30 27.49
C ASN A 21 3.12 13.44 25.96
N ASP A 22 3.59 12.37 25.35
CA ASP A 22 3.54 12.24 23.90
C ASP A 22 2.10 11.98 23.46
N VAL A 23 1.66 12.67 22.40
CA VAL A 23 0.31 12.59 21.88
C VAL A 23 0.38 12.29 20.38
N LEU A 24 -0.31 11.24 19.96
CA LEU A 24 -0.55 10.97 18.56
C LEU A 24 -1.77 11.77 18.11
N LEU A 25 -1.56 12.71 17.22
CA LEU A 25 -2.61 13.53 16.63
C LEU A 25 -2.84 13.14 15.17
N VAL A 26 -4.08 12.89 14.82
CA VAL A 26 -4.52 12.70 13.44
C VAL A 26 -5.47 13.84 13.06
N ALA A 27 -5.23 14.45 11.91
CA ALA A 27 -6.09 15.52 11.41
C ALA A 27 -6.23 15.43 9.88
N THR A 28 -7.44 15.67 9.38
CA THR A 28 -7.74 15.73 7.96
C THR A 28 -8.82 16.77 7.68
N ARG A 29 -9.04 17.12 6.42
CA ARG A 29 -10.19 17.96 6.06
C ARG A 29 -11.48 17.23 6.35
N SER A 30 -12.48 17.90 6.93
CA SER A 30 -13.81 17.32 7.21
C SER A 30 -14.43 16.73 5.96
N GLU A 31 -14.27 17.39 4.80
CA GLU A 31 -14.75 16.91 3.50
C GLU A 31 -14.27 15.49 3.17
N ASN A 32 -13.02 15.14 3.50
CA ASN A 32 -12.49 13.80 3.26
C ASN A 32 -13.22 12.71 4.07
N VAL A 33 -13.62 13.04 5.29
CA VAL A 33 -14.40 12.14 6.16
C VAL A 33 -15.83 12.03 5.64
N GLU A 34 -16.45 13.16 5.34
CA GLU A 34 -17.85 13.24 4.86
C GLU A 34 -18.04 12.50 3.54
N GLN A 35 -17.13 12.62 2.58
CA GLN A 35 -17.20 11.90 1.30
C GLN A 35 -17.19 10.38 1.50
N ARG A 36 -16.34 9.87 2.40
CA ARG A 36 -16.26 8.44 2.71
C ARG A 36 -17.53 7.95 3.41
N GLN A 37 -18.02 8.73 4.37
CA GLN A 37 -19.27 8.43 5.07
C GLN A 37 -20.47 8.44 4.11
N ALA A 38 -20.54 9.40 3.20
CA ALA A 38 -21.58 9.49 2.19
C ALA A 38 -21.57 8.29 1.24
N ALA A 39 -20.38 7.85 0.78
CA ALA A 39 -20.24 6.68 -0.08
C ALA A 39 -20.72 5.39 0.60
N VAL A 40 -20.35 5.17 1.86
CA VAL A 40 -20.79 4.01 2.64
C VAL A 40 -22.29 4.05 2.89
N SER A 41 -22.83 5.23 3.23
CA SER A 41 -24.27 5.43 3.46
C SER A 41 -25.09 5.22 2.19
N ALA A 42 -24.59 5.68 1.03
CA ALA A 42 -25.22 5.45 -0.27
C ALA A 42 -25.31 3.98 -0.65
N ALA A 43 -24.39 3.16 -0.15
CA ALA A 43 -24.44 1.69 -0.29
C ALA A 43 -25.42 1.02 0.70
N GLY A 44 -26.17 1.77 1.49
CA GLY A 44 -27.09 1.23 2.49
C GLY A 44 -26.44 0.73 3.77
N LEU A 45 -25.16 1.08 3.99
CA LEU A 45 -24.40 0.72 5.19
C LEU A 45 -24.28 1.91 6.13
N THR A 46 -24.06 1.64 7.41
CA THR A 46 -23.84 2.67 8.43
C THR A 46 -22.34 2.78 8.73
N PRO A 47 -21.67 3.88 8.38
CA PRO A 47 -20.27 4.09 8.74
C PRO A 47 -20.17 4.28 10.26
N LYS A 48 -19.36 3.46 10.93
CA LYS A 48 -19.14 3.52 12.36
C LYS A 48 -17.83 4.19 12.72
N ILE A 49 -16.79 3.90 11.97
CA ILE A 49 -15.43 4.36 12.21
C ILE A 49 -14.82 4.79 10.88
N VAL A 50 -14.10 5.91 10.89
CA VAL A 50 -13.18 6.32 9.83
C VAL A 50 -11.78 6.17 10.40
N ASP A 51 -10.97 5.31 9.81
CA ASP A 51 -9.65 4.97 10.29
C ASP A 51 -8.55 5.63 9.45
N VAL A 52 -7.32 5.53 9.96
CA VAL A 52 -6.11 6.01 9.29
C VAL A 52 -5.48 4.86 8.51
N GLU A 53 -5.13 5.13 7.25
CA GLU A 53 -4.57 4.10 6.37
C GLU A 53 -3.31 3.45 6.94
N ALA A 54 -2.43 4.22 7.62
CA ALA A 54 -1.25 3.67 8.27
C ALA A 54 -1.58 2.63 9.34
N PHE A 55 -2.66 2.79 10.10
CA PHE A 55 -3.09 1.82 11.10
C PHE A 55 -3.73 0.58 10.46
N ALA A 56 -4.49 0.79 9.39
CA ALA A 56 -4.97 -0.32 8.58
C ALA A 56 -3.80 -1.13 8.00
N LEU A 57 -2.75 -0.47 7.52
CA LEU A 57 -1.53 -1.12 7.05
C LEU A 57 -0.85 -1.95 8.15
N GLU A 58 -0.67 -1.40 9.36
CA GLU A 58 -0.11 -2.14 10.49
C GLU A 58 -0.91 -3.42 10.78
N ASN A 59 -2.23 -3.32 10.76
CA ASN A 59 -3.10 -4.47 10.97
C ASN A 59 -2.97 -5.51 9.83
N ALA A 60 -2.93 -5.07 8.57
CA ALA A 60 -2.74 -5.96 7.42
C ALA A 60 -1.37 -6.66 7.47
N CYS A 61 -0.33 -5.98 7.92
CA CYS A 61 1.00 -6.57 8.08
C CYS A 61 1.00 -7.77 9.05
N LYS A 62 0.10 -7.81 10.04
CA LYS A 62 -0.05 -8.96 10.93
C LYS A 62 -0.44 -10.23 10.16
N LEU A 63 -1.18 -10.11 9.06
CA LEU A 63 -1.52 -11.23 8.20
C LEU A 63 -0.34 -11.70 7.33
N MET A 64 0.64 -10.83 7.11
CA MET A 64 1.80 -11.08 6.28
C MET A 64 3.08 -11.38 7.09
N GLN A 65 2.99 -11.60 8.40
CA GLN A 65 4.15 -11.89 9.26
C GLN A 65 4.98 -13.08 8.76
N HIS A 66 4.33 -14.09 8.17
CA HIS A 66 4.99 -15.26 7.59
C HIS A 66 5.90 -14.93 6.40
N GLN A 67 5.73 -13.76 5.77
CA GLN A 67 6.56 -13.25 4.69
C GLN A 67 7.71 -12.37 5.21
N MET A 68 7.77 -12.10 6.50
CA MET A 68 8.75 -11.19 7.11
C MET A 68 9.81 -11.96 7.89
N PRO A 69 11.10 -11.56 7.84
CA PRO A 69 12.11 -12.09 8.73
C PRO A 69 11.67 -11.97 10.19
N ASP A 70 11.77 -13.04 10.96
CA ASP A 70 11.38 -13.14 12.36
C ASP A 70 9.97 -12.59 12.67
N GLY A 71 9.04 -12.68 11.68
CA GLY A 71 7.68 -12.16 11.81
C GLY A 71 7.61 -10.62 11.94
N GLY A 72 8.66 -9.91 11.56
CA GLY A 72 8.76 -8.46 11.69
C GLY A 72 9.16 -7.96 13.08
N ILE A 73 9.47 -8.86 14.02
CA ILE A 73 9.91 -8.50 15.37
C ILE A 73 11.39 -8.12 15.35
N ASP A 74 11.73 -6.98 15.96
CA ASP A 74 13.07 -6.38 15.95
C ASP A 74 13.65 -6.17 14.55
N ARG A 75 12.77 -6.03 13.55
CA ARG A 75 13.11 -5.85 12.15
C ARG A 75 12.56 -4.56 11.59
N THR A 76 13.29 -4.01 10.63
CA THR A 76 12.83 -2.88 9.81
C THR A 76 12.40 -3.41 8.45
N MET A 77 11.16 -3.15 8.07
CA MET A 77 10.53 -3.64 6.86
C MET A 77 9.98 -2.47 6.04
N ALA A 78 9.90 -2.62 4.73
CA ALA A 78 9.15 -1.69 3.90
C ALA A 78 7.95 -2.36 3.25
N VAL A 79 6.88 -1.60 3.09
CA VAL A 79 5.70 -1.98 2.30
C VAL A 79 5.46 -0.90 1.28
N VAL A 80 5.28 -1.29 0.03
CA VAL A 80 4.97 -0.38 -1.07
C VAL A 80 3.65 -0.81 -1.67
N ASP A 81 2.63 0.01 -1.50
CA ASP A 81 1.29 -0.23 -2.05
C ASP A 81 1.09 0.57 -3.34
N PHE A 82 1.22 -0.08 -4.48
CA PHE A 82 0.99 0.52 -5.79
C PHE A 82 -0.49 0.49 -6.15
N GLY A 83 -1.19 1.55 -5.81
CA GLY A 83 -2.60 1.74 -6.12
C GLY A 83 -2.91 2.10 -7.57
N ALA A 84 -4.09 2.64 -7.80
CA ALA A 84 -4.52 3.05 -9.14
C ALA A 84 -3.86 4.38 -9.56
N SER A 85 -3.95 5.42 -8.73
CA SER A 85 -3.46 6.78 -9.02
C SER A 85 -2.35 7.24 -8.09
N SER A 86 -2.18 6.56 -6.95
CA SER A 86 -1.18 6.88 -5.93
C SER A 86 -0.49 5.62 -5.45
N THR A 87 0.71 5.81 -4.94
CA THR A 87 1.49 4.76 -4.27
C THR A 87 1.88 5.25 -2.89
N THR A 88 1.71 4.38 -1.91
CA THR A 88 2.14 4.60 -0.53
C THR A 88 3.38 3.76 -0.23
N PHE A 89 4.46 4.43 0.19
CA PHE A 89 5.67 3.79 0.70
C PHE A 89 5.70 3.92 2.21
N SER A 90 5.67 2.81 2.92
CA SER A 90 5.70 2.78 4.38
C SER A 90 6.87 1.97 4.89
N VAL A 91 7.51 2.44 5.98
CA VAL A 91 8.52 1.67 6.70
C VAL A 91 8.00 1.35 8.09
N LEU A 92 8.11 0.09 8.45
CA LEU A 92 7.70 -0.43 9.75
C LEU A 92 8.93 -0.90 10.53
N ARG A 93 8.92 -0.66 11.84
CA ARG A 93 9.82 -1.29 12.81
C ARG A 93 8.97 -1.92 13.91
N ASN A 94 9.27 -3.16 14.26
CA ASN A 94 8.45 -3.90 15.22
C ASN A 94 6.95 -3.88 14.87
N MET A 95 6.62 -4.03 13.59
CA MET A 95 5.24 -4.00 13.08
C MET A 95 4.51 -2.67 13.27
N LYS A 96 5.21 -1.60 13.63
CA LYS A 96 4.67 -0.24 13.75
C LYS A 96 5.21 0.65 12.64
N VAL A 97 4.32 1.41 12.00
CA VAL A 97 4.71 2.38 10.96
C VAL A 97 5.50 3.51 11.60
N ILE A 98 6.75 3.67 11.15
CA ILE A 98 7.67 4.72 11.60
C ILE A 98 7.93 5.79 10.54
N TYR A 99 7.50 5.53 9.31
CA TYR A 99 7.59 6.44 8.18
C TYR A 99 6.56 6.07 7.12
N THR A 100 5.92 7.07 6.54
CA THR A 100 5.06 6.89 5.38
C THR A 100 5.22 8.07 4.43
N ARG A 101 5.06 7.80 3.14
CA ARG A 101 5.10 8.78 2.08
C ARG A 101 4.23 8.36 0.92
N ASP A 102 3.37 9.27 0.50
CA ASP A 102 2.55 9.11 -0.70
C ASP A 102 3.15 9.86 -1.88
N PHE A 103 2.94 9.33 -3.07
CA PHE A 103 3.29 10.00 -4.31
C PHE A 103 2.32 9.63 -5.43
N THR A 104 2.16 10.54 -6.37
CA THR A 104 1.25 10.39 -7.51
C THR A 104 1.89 9.51 -8.57
N PHE A 105 1.69 8.20 -8.43
CA PHE A 105 2.12 7.16 -9.37
C PHE A 105 1.25 5.93 -9.15
N GLY A 106 0.81 5.25 -10.21
CA GLY A 106 0.01 4.04 -10.05
C GLY A 106 -0.39 3.39 -11.37
N GLY A 107 -1.18 2.34 -11.27
CA GLY A 107 -1.58 1.51 -12.40
C GLY A 107 -2.42 2.23 -13.47
N GLN A 108 -2.95 3.40 -13.18
CA GLN A 108 -3.64 4.23 -14.16
C GLN A 108 -2.69 4.75 -15.23
N GLN A 109 -1.47 5.13 -14.86
CA GLN A 109 -0.45 5.57 -15.82
C GLN A 109 -0.14 4.48 -16.85
N LEU A 110 -0.05 3.21 -16.42
CA LEU A 110 0.09 2.10 -17.36
C LEU A 110 -1.11 1.99 -18.30
N THR A 111 -2.33 2.22 -17.80
CA THR A 111 -3.53 2.18 -18.64
C THR A 111 -3.51 3.33 -19.67
N GLU A 112 -3.14 4.53 -19.25
CA GLU A 112 -3.01 5.72 -20.12
C GLU A 112 -1.94 5.52 -21.18
N GLU A 113 -0.82 4.88 -20.83
CA GLU A 113 0.24 4.57 -21.78
C GLU A 113 -0.22 3.54 -22.84
N ILE A 114 -0.97 2.51 -22.42
CA ILE A 114 -1.59 1.55 -23.34
C ILE A 114 -2.57 2.25 -24.29
N MET A 115 -3.41 3.15 -23.77
CA MET A 115 -4.33 3.96 -24.58
C MET A 115 -3.58 4.76 -25.64
N ARG A 116 -2.54 5.46 -25.22
CA ARG A 116 -1.73 6.33 -26.08
C ARG A 116 -1.02 5.54 -27.17
N THR A 117 -0.42 4.41 -26.81
CA THR A 117 0.41 3.62 -27.71
C THR A 117 -0.43 2.85 -28.74
N TYR A 118 -1.60 2.34 -28.34
CA TYR A 118 -2.41 1.45 -29.19
C TYR A 118 -3.74 2.06 -29.65
N GLY A 119 -4.02 3.31 -29.30
CA GLY A 119 -5.26 4.00 -29.71
C GLY A 119 -6.53 3.40 -29.10
N LEU A 120 -6.42 2.79 -27.91
CA LEU A 120 -7.53 2.14 -27.23
C LEU A 120 -8.29 3.13 -26.32
N SER A 121 -9.57 2.86 -26.09
CA SER A 121 -10.32 3.54 -25.02
C SER A 121 -9.82 3.13 -23.64
N MET A 122 -10.17 3.89 -22.61
CA MET A 122 -9.83 3.58 -21.20
C MET A 122 -10.34 2.18 -20.79
N GLU A 123 -11.55 1.83 -21.22
CA GLU A 123 -12.14 0.53 -20.91
C GLU A 123 -11.39 -0.62 -21.61
N GLU A 124 -11.10 -0.47 -22.90
CA GLU A 124 -10.35 -1.47 -23.68
C GLU A 124 -8.93 -1.64 -23.14
N ALA A 125 -8.22 -0.56 -22.88
CA ALA A 125 -6.88 -0.58 -22.30
C ALA A 125 -6.87 -1.22 -20.89
N GLY A 126 -7.84 -0.88 -20.04
CA GLY A 126 -8.01 -1.46 -18.72
C GLY A 126 -8.31 -2.96 -18.75
N ARG A 127 -9.07 -3.41 -19.73
CA ARG A 127 -9.35 -4.84 -19.97
C ARG A 127 -8.10 -5.55 -20.49
N ALA A 128 -7.47 -5.03 -21.54
CA ALA A 128 -6.26 -5.61 -22.13
C ALA A 128 -5.11 -5.71 -21.12
N LYS A 129 -4.95 -4.72 -20.24
CA LYS A 129 -3.97 -4.76 -19.15
C LYS A 129 -4.18 -5.95 -18.21
N LYS A 130 -5.43 -6.35 -17.95
CA LYS A 130 -5.79 -7.44 -17.01
C LYS A 130 -5.83 -8.82 -17.68
N GLU A 131 -6.33 -8.88 -18.90
CA GLU A 131 -6.66 -10.12 -19.61
C GLU A 131 -5.63 -10.47 -20.68
N GLY A 132 -4.74 -9.52 -21.01
CA GLY A 132 -3.79 -9.68 -22.12
C GLY A 132 -4.41 -9.31 -23.46
N GLY A 133 -3.75 -9.77 -24.56
CA GLY A 133 -4.20 -9.51 -25.94
C GLY A 133 -3.58 -8.25 -26.55
N LEU A 134 -2.62 -7.63 -25.88
CA LEU A 134 -1.84 -6.52 -26.42
C LEU A 134 -0.79 -7.04 -27.44
N PRO A 135 -0.36 -6.21 -28.40
CA PRO A 135 0.65 -6.59 -29.39
C PRO A 135 1.97 -7.08 -28.75
N GLY A 136 2.74 -7.87 -29.50
CA GLY A 136 3.97 -8.49 -29.00
C GLY A 136 5.07 -7.52 -28.54
N ASN A 137 5.03 -6.25 -28.98
CA ASN A 137 5.94 -5.20 -28.54
C ASN A 137 5.54 -4.55 -27.21
N PHE A 138 4.36 -4.88 -26.64
CA PHE A 138 3.85 -4.30 -25.38
C PHE A 138 4.86 -4.39 -24.24
N GLN A 139 5.51 -5.56 -24.11
CA GLN A 139 6.48 -5.77 -23.04
C GLN A 139 7.58 -4.71 -23.08
N ALA A 140 8.26 -4.59 -24.23
CA ALA A 140 9.43 -3.73 -24.36
C ALA A 140 9.10 -2.24 -24.46
N GLU A 141 7.98 -1.88 -25.10
CA GLU A 141 7.64 -0.49 -25.36
C GLU A 141 6.84 0.19 -24.26
N VAL A 142 6.09 -0.58 -23.48
CA VAL A 142 5.17 -0.02 -22.49
C VAL A 142 5.42 -0.58 -21.09
N LEU A 143 5.49 -1.91 -20.94
CA LEU A 143 5.52 -2.51 -19.61
C LEU A 143 6.89 -2.37 -18.93
N ASP A 144 7.99 -2.63 -19.66
CA ASP A 144 9.34 -2.51 -19.08
C ASP A 144 9.66 -1.06 -18.65
N PRO A 145 9.37 0.00 -19.44
CA PRO A 145 9.49 1.38 -18.98
C PRO A 145 8.65 1.67 -17.72
N PHE A 146 7.42 1.16 -17.66
CA PHE A 146 6.58 1.35 -16.48
C PHE A 146 7.16 0.67 -15.23
N ILE A 147 7.72 -0.55 -15.37
CA ILE A 147 8.40 -1.24 -14.26
C ILE A 147 9.65 -0.47 -13.83
N ASP A 148 10.38 0.10 -14.77
CA ASP A 148 11.53 0.96 -14.47
C ASP A 148 11.13 2.18 -13.65
N ASP A 149 10.03 2.84 -14.00
CA ASP A 149 9.48 3.97 -13.25
C ASP A 149 9.02 3.53 -11.84
N MET A 150 8.31 2.41 -11.71
CA MET A 150 7.96 1.82 -10.40
C MET A 150 9.19 1.68 -9.52
N THR A 151 10.23 1.07 -10.07
CA THR A 151 11.48 0.79 -9.33
C THR A 151 12.19 2.09 -8.92
N GLN A 152 12.19 3.09 -9.80
CA GLN A 152 12.76 4.40 -9.50
C GLN A 152 12.01 5.09 -8.36
N GLN A 153 10.67 4.99 -8.29
CA GLN A 153 9.88 5.54 -7.21
C GLN A 153 10.22 4.86 -5.87
N VAL A 154 10.39 3.54 -5.85
CA VAL A 154 10.82 2.81 -4.65
C VAL A 154 12.20 3.28 -4.20
N SER A 155 13.17 3.35 -5.11
CA SER A 155 14.53 3.81 -4.82
C SER A 155 14.55 5.22 -4.22
N ARG A 156 13.79 6.15 -4.81
CA ARG A 156 13.68 7.53 -4.31
C ARG A 156 13.04 7.57 -2.91
N SER A 157 11.98 6.80 -2.70
CA SER A 157 11.28 6.77 -1.41
C SER A 157 12.17 6.21 -0.31
N LEU A 158 12.96 5.17 -0.61
CA LEU A 158 13.96 4.63 0.31
C LEU A 158 15.03 5.68 0.64
N GLN A 159 15.56 6.39 -0.35
CA GLN A 159 16.54 7.46 -0.13
C GLN A 159 15.97 8.57 0.76
N PHE A 160 14.73 8.99 0.54
CA PHE A 160 14.08 9.98 1.39
C PHE A 160 13.89 9.48 2.82
N TYR A 161 13.51 8.22 3.00
CA TYR A 161 13.41 7.61 4.32
C TYR A 161 14.74 7.63 5.05
N LEU A 162 15.81 7.16 4.41
CA LEU A 162 17.13 7.11 5.01
C LEU A 162 17.69 8.52 5.33
N ALA A 163 17.35 9.52 4.52
CA ALA A 163 17.73 10.91 4.74
C ALA A 163 16.87 11.63 5.78
N SER A 164 15.72 11.10 6.17
CA SER A 164 14.74 11.78 7.04
C SER A 164 15.11 11.83 8.52
N GLY A 165 16.18 11.15 8.95
CA GLY A 165 16.65 11.17 10.34
C GLY A 165 17.92 10.36 10.55
N SER A 166 18.70 10.73 11.57
CA SER A 166 19.87 9.98 11.99
C SER A 166 19.46 8.63 12.60
N GLY A 167 20.22 7.56 12.30
CA GLY A 167 19.96 6.23 12.85
C GLY A 167 18.83 5.45 12.15
N ARG A 168 18.38 5.89 10.96
CA ARG A 168 17.44 5.11 10.15
C ARG A 168 18.11 3.86 9.61
N GLU A 169 17.54 2.72 9.94
CA GLU A 169 18.00 1.42 9.45
C GLU A 169 17.39 1.13 8.09
N GLN A 170 18.20 0.58 7.20
CA GLN A 170 17.72 0.11 5.90
C GLN A 170 16.74 -1.04 6.12
N PRO A 171 15.58 -1.03 5.44
CA PRO A 171 14.67 -2.16 5.49
C PRO A 171 15.34 -3.46 5.01
N GLU A 172 15.10 -4.55 5.72
CA GLU A 172 15.65 -5.86 5.37
C GLU A 172 14.89 -6.53 4.23
N LYS A 173 13.63 -6.16 4.08
CA LYS A 173 12.74 -6.70 3.03
C LYS A 173 11.69 -5.66 2.63
N ILE A 174 11.28 -5.75 1.36
CA ILE A 174 10.19 -4.95 0.79
C ILE A 174 9.04 -5.87 0.42
N LEU A 175 7.84 -5.58 0.93
CA LEU A 175 6.61 -6.21 0.45
C LEU A 175 5.97 -5.29 -0.59
N VAL A 176 5.78 -5.82 -1.80
CA VAL A 176 5.15 -5.09 -2.91
C VAL A 176 3.68 -5.46 -2.96
N CYS A 177 2.83 -4.48 -2.72
CA CYS A 177 1.38 -4.60 -2.63
C CYS A 177 0.67 -3.75 -3.69
N GLY A 178 -0.66 -3.79 -3.67
CA GLY A 178 -1.47 -3.08 -4.64
C GLY A 178 -1.68 -3.83 -5.95
N GLY A 179 -2.45 -3.22 -6.83
CA GLY A 179 -2.81 -3.84 -8.11
C GLY A 179 -1.62 -4.10 -9.03
N CYS A 180 -0.59 -3.26 -8.98
CA CYS A 180 0.60 -3.41 -9.81
C CYS A 180 1.57 -4.49 -9.30
N ALA A 181 1.44 -4.95 -8.07
CA ALA A 181 2.23 -6.07 -7.55
C ALA A 181 1.96 -7.39 -8.30
N ASN A 182 0.87 -7.47 -9.05
CA ASN A 182 0.55 -8.62 -9.90
C ASN A 182 1.28 -8.63 -11.26
N ILE A 183 2.04 -7.59 -11.59
CA ILE A 183 2.90 -7.60 -12.77
C ILE A 183 3.99 -8.64 -12.55
N SER A 184 4.08 -9.59 -13.48
CA SER A 184 5.03 -10.71 -13.36
C SER A 184 6.48 -10.20 -13.26
N GLY A 185 7.23 -10.69 -12.26
CA GLY A 185 8.63 -10.35 -12.06
C GLY A 185 8.90 -8.96 -11.46
N VAL A 186 7.87 -8.14 -11.19
CA VAL A 186 8.07 -6.76 -10.71
C VAL A 186 8.83 -6.72 -9.38
N ALA A 187 8.54 -7.63 -8.46
CA ALA A 187 9.25 -7.70 -7.18
C ALA A 187 10.74 -8.04 -7.37
N ASP A 188 11.07 -8.94 -8.29
CA ASP A 188 12.45 -9.31 -8.58
C ASP A 188 13.23 -8.14 -9.20
N VAL A 189 12.60 -7.38 -10.08
CA VAL A 189 13.21 -6.18 -10.67
C VAL A 189 13.47 -5.12 -9.59
N ILE A 190 12.50 -4.88 -8.71
CA ILE A 190 12.66 -3.97 -7.57
C ILE A 190 13.80 -4.45 -6.68
N ALA A 191 13.82 -5.73 -6.29
CA ALA A 191 14.88 -6.30 -5.46
C ALA A 191 16.26 -6.11 -6.06
N SER A 192 16.42 -6.42 -7.34
CA SER A 192 17.70 -6.31 -8.07
C SER A 192 18.22 -4.87 -8.12
N ARG A 193 17.33 -3.89 -8.35
CA ARG A 193 17.71 -2.48 -8.49
C ARG A 193 17.96 -1.78 -7.17
N VAL A 194 17.15 -2.09 -6.15
CA VAL A 194 17.22 -1.45 -4.83
C VAL A 194 18.26 -2.13 -3.92
N GLY A 195 18.63 -3.39 -4.22
CA GLY A 195 19.57 -4.17 -3.43
C GLY A 195 18.96 -4.67 -2.09
N ILE A 196 17.64 -4.73 -2.01
CA ILE A 196 16.89 -5.25 -0.87
C ILE A 196 15.96 -6.35 -1.37
N SER A 197 15.88 -7.46 -0.65
CA SER A 197 14.95 -8.54 -0.99
C SER A 197 13.52 -7.98 -1.08
N ALA A 198 12.83 -8.29 -2.17
CA ALA A 198 11.44 -7.90 -2.35
C ALA A 198 10.58 -9.07 -2.78
N GLU A 199 9.36 -9.11 -2.32
CA GLU A 199 8.37 -10.09 -2.76
C GLU A 199 6.97 -9.51 -2.77
N ARG A 200 6.06 -10.17 -3.45
CA ARG A 200 4.65 -9.80 -3.48
C ARG A 200 4.02 -10.02 -2.11
N GLY A 201 3.47 -8.95 -1.51
CA GLY A 201 2.72 -9.04 -0.26
C GLY A 201 1.35 -9.70 -0.50
N ASP A 202 1.00 -10.69 0.33
CA ASP A 202 -0.27 -11.41 0.23
C ASP A 202 -0.95 -11.47 1.61
N PRO A 203 -1.86 -10.53 1.92
CA PRO A 203 -2.55 -10.51 3.19
C PRO A 203 -3.55 -11.67 3.36
N LEU A 204 -3.86 -12.41 2.29
CA LEU A 204 -4.77 -13.55 2.32
C LEU A 204 -4.05 -14.91 2.26
N GLY A 205 -2.72 -14.92 2.12
CA GLY A 205 -1.93 -16.12 1.85
C GLY A 205 -2.05 -17.24 2.91
N THR A 206 -2.36 -16.91 4.15
CA THR A 206 -2.59 -17.87 5.23
C THR A 206 -4.06 -18.21 5.47
N MET A 207 -4.98 -17.53 4.78
CA MET A 207 -6.41 -17.73 4.99
C MET A 207 -6.96 -18.93 4.23
N LYS A 208 -7.86 -19.66 4.84
CA LYS A 208 -8.61 -20.72 4.17
C LYS A 208 -9.76 -20.13 3.39
N LEU A 209 -9.79 -20.39 2.09
CA LEU A 209 -10.90 -19.96 1.24
C LEU A 209 -12.13 -20.86 1.45
N SER A 210 -13.30 -20.24 1.60
CA SER A 210 -14.55 -20.97 1.59
C SER A 210 -14.86 -21.51 0.19
N SER A 211 -15.70 -22.55 0.10
CA SER A 211 -16.14 -23.11 -1.18
C SER A 211 -16.92 -22.13 -2.06
N ARG A 212 -17.41 -21.02 -1.51
CA ARG A 212 -18.11 -19.96 -2.23
C ARG A 212 -17.14 -18.95 -2.84
N ALA A 213 -15.89 -18.88 -2.38
CA ALA A 213 -14.90 -17.95 -2.89
C ALA A 213 -14.31 -18.48 -4.21
N LYS A 214 -14.20 -17.60 -5.20
CA LYS A 214 -13.53 -17.91 -6.47
C LYS A 214 -12.02 -17.78 -6.26
N ALA A 215 -11.33 -18.89 -6.03
CA ALA A 215 -9.90 -18.92 -5.66
C ALA A 215 -9.01 -18.09 -6.61
N GLN A 216 -9.24 -18.19 -7.93
CA GLN A 216 -8.47 -17.43 -8.92
C GLN A 216 -8.69 -15.90 -8.78
N ALA A 217 -9.91 -15.46 -8.52
CA ALA A 217 -10.20 -14.04 -8.32
C ALA A 217 -9.56 -13.53 -7.03
N VAL A 218 -9.65 -14.30 -5.95
CA VAL A 218 -8.99 -13.95 -4.67
C VAL A 218 -7.48 -13.85 -4.85
N ALA A 219 -6.84 -14.83 -5.46
CA ALA A 219 -5.39 -14.83 -5.68
C ALA A 219 -4.92 -13.65 -6.56
N ARG A 220 -5.73 -13.27 -7.56
CA ARG A 220 -5.45 -12.13 -8.42
C ARG A 220 -5.59 -10.80 -7.69
N ASP A 221 -6.60 -10.67 -6.84
CA ASP A 221 -6.95 -9.38 -6.24
C ASP A 221 -6.36 -9.22 -4.82
N ALA A 222 -5.75 -10.28 -4.23
CA ALA A 222 -5.25 -10.31 -2.85
C ALA A 222 -4.33 -9.13 -2.50
N THR A 223 -3.36 -8.82 -3.37
CA THR A 223 -2.41 -7.73 -3.17
C THR A 223 -3.07 -6.35 -3.09
N ALA A 224 -4.20 -6.16 -3.77
CA ALA A 224 -4.95 -4.91 -3.79
C ALA A 224 -5.92 -4.76 -2.61
N LEU A 225 -6.06 -5.80 -1.78
CA LEU A 225 -6.97 -5.81 -0.63
C LEU A 225 -6.26 -5.45 0.69
N LEU A 226 -5.01 -4.99 0.64
CA LEU A 226 -4.19 -4.71 1.82
C LEU A 226 -4.92 -3.84 2.85
N THR A 227 -5.33 -2.64 2.48
CA THR A 227 -6.04 -1.70 3.35
C THR A 227 -7.37 -2.27 3.83
N ALA A 228 -8.13 -2.95 2.95
CA ALA A 228 -9.40 -3.56 3.31
C ALA A 228 -9.24 -4.69 4.35
N CYS A 229 -8.20 -5.50 4.23
CA CYS A 229 -7.86 -6.53 5.21
C CYS A 229 -7.48 -5.92 6.56
N GLY A 230 -6.71 -4.84 6.55
CA GLY A 230 -6.34 -4.14 7.77
C GLY A 230 -7.52 -3.51 8.49
N LEU A 231 -8.44 -2.89 7.75
CA LEU A 231 -9.68 -2.35 8.29
C LEU A 231 -10.57 -3.44 8.88
N ALA A 232 -10.63 -4.63 8.23
CA ALA A 232 -11.41 -5.76 8.71
C ALA A 232 -10.88 -6.37 10.03
N LEU A 233 -9.61 -6.14 10.36
CA LEU A 233 -9.00 -6.58 11.62
C LEU A 233 -9.14 -5.58 12.75
N ARG A 234 -9.69 -4.41 12.48
CA ARG A 234 -9.95 -3.43 13.53
C ARG A 234 -11.00 -3.94 14.51
N SER A 235 -10.74 -3.85 15.81
CA SER A 235 -11.76 -4.02 16.83
C SER A 235 -12.69 -2.80 16.87
N PHE A 236 -13.90 -2.99 17.38
CA PHE A 236 -14.92 -1.94 17.52
C PHE A 236 -15.14 -1.56 18.99
N ASP A 237 -14.11 -1.69 19.80
CA ASP A 237 -14.10 -1.39 21.23
C ASP A 237 -14.11 0.11 21.49
#